data_92c2cd41b965416287c964f97717082e
#
_entry.id   92c2cd41b965416287c964f97717082e
#
_cell.length_a   1.000
_cell.length_b   1.000
_cell.length_c   1.000
_cell.angle_alpha   90.00
_cell.angle_beta   90.00
_cell.angle_gamma   90.00
#
_symmetry.space_group_name_H-M   'P 1'
#
loop_
_entity.id
_entity.type
_entity.pdbx_description
1 polymer ?
#
loop_
_entity_poly.entity_id
_entity_poly.type
_entity_poly.pdbx_seq_one_letter_code
_entity_poly.pdbx_strand_id
1 'polypeptide(L)'
;GRAEEMYERAIAADPTNAAMLGVYAVFLEKVRCDYGRAEAMFERAIAADPNHADSIGVYALFLEKVRCDYDRAEEMYERAIAADPNHADNIGVYARFLVVVRCDYGRAEEMYERAIAADPTNARNLNNYALFLEKVRRDYGRAEAMYERAIEADSDGHGR
;
A
#
# COMPACT_ATOMS: atom_id res chain seq x y z
N GLY A 1 12.49 -22.59 -5.45
CA GLY A 1 13.76 -22.23 -4.85
C GLY A 1 13.72 -22.28 -3.32
N ARG A 2 14.86 -22.00 -2.70
CA ARG A 2 15.02 -22.09 -1.24
C ARG A 2 14.07 -21.17 -0.46
N ALA A 3 13.87 -19.95 -0.95
CA ALA A 3 12.96 -19.00 -0.31
C ALA A 3 11.52 -19.51 -0.33
N GLU A 4 11.08 -20.05 -1.46
CA GLU A 4 9.73 -20.60 -1.60
C GLU A 4 9.51 -21.79 -0.66
N GLU A 5 10.48 -22.68 -0.54
CA GLU A 5 10.42 -23.80 0.42
C GLU A 5 10.27 -23.32 1.87
N MET A 6 10.96 -22.24 2.23
CA MET A 6 10.86 -21.66 3.57
C MET A 6 9.46 -21.09 3.84
N TYR A 7 8.87 -20.39 2.84
CA TYR A 7 7.50 -19.90 2.95
C TYR A 7 6.50 -21.06 3.10
N GLU A 8 6.62 -22.09 2.27
CA GLU A 8 5.74 -23.25 2.30
C GLU A 8 5.84 -23.98 3.66
N ARG A 9 7.03 -24.12 4.21
CA ARG A 9 7.24 -24.73 5.53
C ARG A 9 6.63 -23.88 6.65
N ALA A 10 6.78 -22.56 6.57
CA ALA A 10 6.20 -21.65 7.55
C ALA A 10 4.66 -21.71 7.54
N ILE A 11 4.08 -21.76 6.34
CA ILE A 11 2.63 -21.87 6.17
C ILE A 11 2.12 -23.23 6.64
N ALA A 12 2.88 -24.31 6.39
CA ALA A 12 2.52 -25.63 6.87
C ALA A 12 2.52 -25.70 8.41
N ALA A 13 3.44 -24.97 9.04
CA ALA A 13 3.52 -24.89 10.51
C ALA A 13 2.37 -24.07 11.12
N ASP A 14 1.95 -23.00 10.43
CA ASP A 14 0.85 -22.14 10.86
C ASP A 14 0.03 -21.69 9.64
N PRO A 15 -0.96 -22.51 9.21
CA PRO A 15 -1.74 -22.24 7.99
C PRO A 15 -2.66 -21.01 8.05
N THR A 16 -2.86 -20.43 9.24
CA THR A 16 -3.74 -19.27 9.44
C THR A 16 -2.96 -18.00 9.80
N ASN A 17 -1.66 -17.98 9.59
CA ASN A 17 -0.85 -16.78 9.79
C ASN A 17 -1.02 -15.84 8.61
N ALA A 18 -1.92 -14.85 8.77
CA ALA A 18 -2.26 -13.90 7.72
C ALA A 18 -1.04 -13.12 7.23
N ALA A 19 -0.16 -12.70 8.14
CA ALA A 19 1.05 -11.96 7.77
C ALA A 19 1.96 -12.81 6.85
N MET A 20 2.17 -14.06 7.19
CA MET A 20 3.00 -14.97 6.39
C MET A 20 2.37 -15.28 5.03
N LEU A 21 1.06 -15.51 5.01
CA LEU A 21 0.32 -15.74 3.76
C LEU A 21 0.43 -14.52 2.83
N GLY A 22 0.30 -13.32 3.40
CA GLY A 22 0.44 -12.08 2.63
C GLY A 22 1.84 -11.88 2.08
N VAL A 23 2.87 -12.12 2.88
CA VAL A 23 4.27 -12.01 2.44
C VAL A 23 4.59 -13.02 1.33
N TYR A 24 4.11 -14.26 1.47
CA TYR A 24 4.30 -15.26 0.43
C TYR A 24 3.56 -14.89 -0.87
N ALA A 25 2.35 -14.33 -0.74
CA ALA A 25 1.61 -13.84 -1.89
C ALA A 25 2.41 -12.78 -2.67
N VAL A 26 3.00 -11.82 -1.97
CA VAL A 26 3.85 -10.79 -2.59
C VAL A 26 5.07 -11.42 -3.27
N PHE A 27 5.69 -12.39 -2.65
CA PHE A 27 6.81 -13.12 -3.27
C PHE A 27 6.38 -13.81 -4.56
N LEU A 28 5.23 -14.50 -4.56
CA LEU A 28 4.70 -15.17 -5.75
C LEU A 28 4.41 -14.15 -6.87
N GLU A 29 3.88 -12.99 -6.52
CA GLU A 29 3.63 -11.91 -7.47
C GLU A 29 4.91 -11.34 -8.05
N LYS A 30 5.82 -10.88 -7.19
CA LYS A 30 7.00 -10.07 -7.60
C LYS A 30 8.15 -10.89 -8.13
N VAL A 31 8.38 -12.08 -7.56
CA VAL A 31 9.55 -12.90 -7.89
C VAL A 31 9.19 -14.02 -8.87
N ARG A 32 8.09 -14.71 -8.63
CA ARG A 32 7.67 -15.83 -9.47
C ARG A 32 6.75 -15.44 -10.62
N CYS A 33 6.13 -14.26 -10.53
CA CYS A 33 5.11 -13.82 -11.47
C CYS A 33 3.97 -14.85 -11.60
N ASP A 34 3.73 -15.61 -10.53
CA ASP A 34 2.65 -16.60 -10.46
C ASP A 34 1.41 -15.92 -9.85
N TYR A 35 0.70 -15.20 -10.69
CA TYR A 35 -0.41 -14.34 -10.26
C TYR A 35 -1.60 -15.13 -9.73
N GLY A 36 -1.85 -16.32 -10.28
CA GLY A 36 -2.93 -17.19 -9.79
C GLY A 36 -2.68 -17.66 -8.37
N ARG A 37 -1.49 -18.17 -8.10
CA ARG A 37 -1.12 -18.60 -6.74
C ARG A 37 -1.01 -17.42 -5.78
N ALA A 38 -0.50 -16.29 -6.25
CA ALA A 38 -0.42 -15.07 -5.45
C ALA A 38 -1.82 -14.65 -4.98
N GLU A 39 -2.78 -14.58 -5.88
CA GLU A 39 -4.16 -14.19 -5.55
C GLU A 39 -4.78 -15.16 -4.55
N ALA A 40 -4.59 -16.48 -4.75
CA ALA A 40 -5.08 -17.49 -3.81
C ALA A 40 -4.51 -17.29 -2.40
N MET A 41 -3.23 -16.90 -2.29
CA MET A 41 -2.61 -16.64 -1.00
C MET A 41 -3.13 -15.34 -0.36
N PHE A 42 -3.37 -14.30 -1.15
CA PHE A 42 -4.00 -13.08 -0.65
C PHE A 42 -5.39 -13.37 -0.09
N GLU A 43 -6.20 -14.13 -0.81
CA GLU A 43 -7.54 -14.52 -0.36
C GLU A 43 -7.51 -15.35 0.92
N ARG A 44 -6.55 -16.27 1.03
CA ARG A 44 -6.35 -17.05 2.26
C ARG A 44 -5.94 -16.16 3.44
N ALA A 45 -5.08 -15.17 3.20
CA ALA A 45 -4.66 -14.24 4.24
C ALA A 45 -5.85 -13.46 4.80
N ILE A 46 -6.72 -12.96 3.93
CA ILE A 46 -7.91 -12.21 4.32
C ILE A 46 -8.94 -13.12 5.03
N ALA A 47 -9.07 -14.36 4.57
CA ALA A 47 -9.95 -15.34 5.23
C ALA A 47 -9.44 -15.68 6.64
N ALA A 48 -8.12 -15.78 6.82
CA ALA A 48 -7.50 -16.08 8.11
C ALA A 48 -7.64 -14.92 9.11
N ASP A 49 -7.46 -13.69 8.63
CA ASP A 49 -7.64 -12.47 9.43
C ASP A 49 -8.26 -11.37 8.58
N PRO A 50 -9.59 -11.21 8.63
CA PRO A 50 -10.29 -10.20 7.83
C PRO A 50 -9.96 -8.74 8.19
N ASN A 51 -9.25 -8.51 9.29
CA ASN A 51 -8.86 -7.18 9.76
C ASN A 51 -7.34 -6.96 9.70
N HIS A 52 -6.61 -7.80 8.99
CA HIS A 52 -5.17 -7.63 8.81
C HIS A 52 -4.91 -6.58 7.73
N ALA A 53 -4.78 -5.33 8.15
CA ALA A 53 -4.70 -4.17 7.24
C ALA A 53 -3.59 -4.29 6.19
N ASP A 54 -2.41 -4.81 6.58
CA ASP A 54 -1.29 -4.99 5.65
C ASP A 54 -1.65 -5.93 4.50
N SER A 55 -2.23 -7.08 4.80
CA SER A 55 -2.61 -8.08 3.77
C SER A 55 -3.71 -7.55 2.86
N ILE A 56 -4.70 -6.84 3.43
CA ILE A 56 -5.78 -6.23 2.64
C ILE A 56 -5.20 -5.16 1.70
N GLY A 57 -4.30 -4.32 2.21
CA GLY A 57 -3.68 -3.24 1.43
C GLY A 57 -2.83 -3.76 0.26
N VAL A 58 -2.02 -4.78 0.49
CA VAL A 58 -1.20 -5.36 -0.59
C VAL A 58 -2.05 -6.11 -1.61
N TYR A 59 -3.16 -6.73 -1.18
CA TYR A 59 -4.10 -7.34 -2.12
C TYR A 59 -4.80 -6.28 -2.97
N ALA A 60 -5.19 -5.16 -2.38
CA ALA A 60 -5.76 -4.03 -3.12
C ALA A 60 -4.80 -3.57 -4.23
N LEU A 61 -3.52 -3.43 -3.90
CA LEU A 61 -2.50 -3.04 -4.86
C LEU A 61 -2.34 -4.07 -5.98
N PHE A 62 -2.37 -5.36 -5.65
CA PHE A 62 -2.35 -6.45 -6.63
C PHE A 62 -3.55 -6.35 -7.59
N LEU A 63 -4.75 -6.14 -7.06
CA LEU A 63 -5.97 -5.99 -7.86
C LEU A 63 -5.86 -4.78 -8.80
N GLU A 64 -5.30 -3.69 -8.35
CA GLU A 64 -5.08 -2.50 -9.17
C GLU A 64 -4.04 -2.76 -10.26
N LYS A 65 -2.84 -3.21 -9.90
CA LYS A 65 -1.67 -3.26 -10.78
C LYS A 65 -1.62 -4.48 -11.69
N VAL A 66 -2.06 -5.63 -11.21
CA VAL A 66 -1.97 -6.90 -11.94
C VAL A 66 -3.30 -7.25 -12.62
N ARG A 67 -4.39 -7.20 -11.89
CA ARG A 67 -5.72 -7.57 -12.41
C ARG A 67 -6.43 -6.42 -13.10
N CYS A 68 -6.05 -5.19 -12.82
CA CYS A 68 -6.76 -3.99 -13.30
C CYS A 68 -8.25 -4.03 -12.92
N ASP A 69 -8.56 -4.67 -11.81
CA ASP A 69 -9.91 -4.73 -11.24
C ASP A 69 -10.07 -3.57 -10.25
N TYR A 70 -10.33 -2.39 -10.81
CA TYR A 70 -10.32 -1.15 -10.05
C TYR A 70 -11.42 -1.05 -9.01
N ASP A 71 -12.59 -1.61 -9.28
CA ASP A 71 -13.70 -1.59 -8.32
C ASP A 71 -13.40 -2.44 -7.10
N ARG A 72 -12.87 -3.66 -7.29
CA ARG A 72 -12.44 -4.50 -6.18
C ARG A 72 -11.23 -3.93 -5.46
N ALA A 73 -10.31 -3.33 -6.20
CA ALA A 73 -9.14 -2.67 -5.61
C ALA A 73 -9.58 -1.56 -4.65
N GLU A 74 -10.49 -0.70 -5.08
CA GLU A 74 -11.01 0.39 -4.25
C GLU A 74 -11.70 -0.14 -3.00
N GLU A 75 -12.56 -1.15 -3.15
CA GLU A 75 -13.21 -1.80 -2.02
C GLU A 75 -12.19 -2.31 -0.99
N MET A 76 -11.10 -2.93 -1.46
CA MET A 76 -10.05 -3.44 -0.58
C MET A 76 -9.24 -2.30 0.07
N TYR A 77 -8.95 -1.22 -0.64
CA TYR A 77 -8.32 -0.04 -0.04
C TYR A 77 -9.17 0.52 1.09
N GLU A 78 -10.47 0.66 0.87
CA GLU A 78 -11.39 1.17 1.90
C GLU A 78 -11.46 0.22 3.10
N ARG A 79 -11.47 -1.09 2.87
CA ARG A 79 -11.43 -2.09 3.95
C ARG A 79 -10.13 -2.03 4.74
N ALA A 80 -9.01 -1.85 4.07
CA ALA A 80 -7.71 -1.74 4.74
C ALA A 80 -7.68 -0.52 5.68
N ILE A 81 -8.20 0.60 5.22
CA ILE A 81 -8.29 1.84 6.02
C ILE A 81 -9.28 1.67 7.18
N ALA A 82 -10.40 0.97 6.97
CA ALA A 82 -11.35 0.67 8.03
C ALA A 82 -10.73 -0.24 9.11
N ALA A 83 -9.89 -1.20 8.70
CA ALA A 83 -9.20 -2.10 9.62
C ALA A 83 -8.14 -1.39 10.46
N ASP A 84 -7.40 -0.46 9.87
CA ASP A 84 -6.42 0.38 10.56
C ASP A 84 -6.44 1.81 10.00
N PRO A 85 -7.23 2.71 10.62
CA PRO A 85 -7.37 4.09 10.14
C PRO A 85 -6.11 4.95 10.22
N ASN A 86 -5.06 4.49 10.90
CA ASN A 86 -3.80 5.20 11.07
C ASN A 86 -2.63 4.55 10.32
N HIS A 87 -2.91 3.63 9.41
CA HIS A 87 -1.89 2.99 8.61
C HIS A 87 -1.52 3.89 7.44
N ALA A 88 -0.47 4.69 7.62
CA ALA A 88 -0.08 5.73 6.67
C ALA A 88 0.16 5.21 5.24
N ASP A 89 0.80 4.04 5.10
CA ASP A 89 1.07 3.45 3.78
C ASP A 89 -0.22 3.12 3.03
N ASN A 90 -1.19 2.50 3.68
CA ASN A 90 -2.47 2.15 3.04
C ASN A 90 -3.25 3.40 2.64
N ILE A 91 -3.27 4.42 3.50
CA ILE A 91 -3.94 5.68 3.20
C ILE A 91 -3.28 6.36 2.00
N GLY A 92 -1.95 6.41 1.98
CA GLY A 92 -1.18 7.04 0.90
C GLY A 92 -1.34 6.34 -0.43
N VAL A 93 -1.34 5.01 -0.44
CA VAL A 93 -1.55 4.21 -1.66
C VAL A 93 -2.96 4.43 -2.22
N TYR A 94 -3.97 4.49 -1.34
CA TYR A 94 -5.34 4.79 -1.76
C TYR A 94 -5.44 6.22 -2.31
N ALA A 95 -4.79 7.19 -1.70
CA ALA A 95 -4.74 8.56 -2.23
C ALA A 95 -4.20 8.58 -3.66
N ARG A 96 -3.09 7.89 -3.90
CA ARG A 96 -2.52 7.76 -5.24
C ARG A 96 -3.49 7.10 -6.22
N PHE A 97 -4.18 6.04 -5.81
CA PHE A 97 -5.21 5.38 -6.61
C PHE A 97 -6.31 6.36 -7.01
N LEU A 98 -6.77 7.18 -6.07
CA LEU A 98 -7.81 8.19 -6.35
C LEU A 98 -7.35 9.22 -7.38
N VAL A 99 -6.07 9.59 -7.38
CA VAL A 99 -5.52 10.49 -8.40
C VAL A 99 -5.44 9.80 -9.77
N VAL A 100 -4.78 8.65 -9.81
CA VAL A 100 -4.37 8.01 -11.06
C VAL A 100 -5.53 7.29 -11.75
N VAL A 101 -6.37 6.61 -10.98
CA VAL A 101 -7.45 5.78 -11.53
C VAL A 101 -8.79 6.51 -11.55
N ARG A 102 -9.17 7.13 -10.44
CA ARG A 102 -10.49 7.76 -10.30
C ARG A 102 -10.51 9.23 -10.69
N CYS A 103 -9.37 9.89 -10.70
CA CYS A 103 -9.29 11.34 -10.89
C CYS A 103 -10.16 12.11 -9.88
N ASP A 104 -10.33 11.55 -8.70
CA ASP A 104 -11.06 12.18 -7.59
C ASP A 104 -10.07 12.97 -6.75
N TYR A 105 -9.74 14.15 -7.21
CA TYR A 105 -8.67 14.97 -6.64
C TYR A 105 -9.00 15.51 -5.25
N GLY A 106 -10.27 15.79 -4.98
CA GLY A 106 -10.70 16.26 -3.66
C GLY A 106 -10.48 15.20 -2.58
N ARG A 107 -10.97 13.98 -2.82
CA ARG A 107 -10.76 12.86 -1.89
C ARG A 107 -9.29 12.47 -1.79
N ALA A 108 -8.57 12.52 -2.90
CA ALA A 108 -7.14 12.21 -2.92
C ALA A 108 -6.36 13.14 -1.99
N GLU A 109 -6.64 14.43 -2.06
CA GLU A 109 -5.98 15.43 -1.21
C GLU A 109 -6.27 15.18 0.27
N GLU A 110 -7.53 14.90 0.62
CA GLU A 110 -7.91 14.54 2.00
C GLU A 110 -7.15 13.32 2.49
N MET A 111 -7.00 12.29 1.64
CA MET A 111 -6.27 11.07 1.99
C MET A 111 -4.77 11.33 2.16
N TYR A 112 -4.17 12.14 1.30
CA TYR A 112 -2.77 12.53 1.47
C TYR A 112 -2.54 13.26 2.78
N GLU A 113 -3.43 14.21 3.13
CA GLU A 113 -3.33 14.94 4.40
C GLU A 113 -3.45 13.98 5.60
N ARG A 114 -4.38 13.03 5.53
CA ARG A 114 -4.53 12.01 6.56
C ARG A 114 -3.30 11.11 6.67
N ALA A 115 -2.72 10.70 5.55
CA ALA A 115 -1.53 9.86 5.53
C ALA A 115 -0.34 10.56 6.19
N ILE A 116 -0.16 11.85 5.90
CA ILE A 116 0.91 12.67 6.49
C ILE A 116 0.64 12.91 7.97
N ALA A 117 -0.62 13.10 8.38
CA ALA A 117 -0.96 13.22 9.80
C ALA A 117 -0.69 11.93 10.57
N ALA A 118 -0.91 10.76 9.94
CA ALA A 118 -0.65 9.46 10.56
C ALA A 118 0.85 9.18 10.69
N ASP A 119 1.64 9.55 9.70
CA ASP A 119 3.12 9.44 9.73
C ASP A 119 3.75 10.62 8.99
N PRO A 120 4.13 11.69 9.73
CA PRO A 120 4.71 12.89 9.13
C PRO A 120 6.09 12.71 8.48
N THR A 121 6.73 11.57 8.68
CA THR A 121 8.07 11.27 8.16
C THR A 121 8.09 10.20 7.08
N ASN A 122 6.92 9.80 6.57
CA ASN A 122 6.84 8.83 5.48
C ASN A 122 7.21 9.52 4.16
N ALA A 123 8.46 9.33 3.73
CA ALA A 123 9.01 10.00 2.55
C ALA A 123 8.19 9.73 1.28
N ARG A 124 7.69 8.51 1.10
CA ARG A 124 6.89 8.15 -0.07
C ARG A 124 5.59 8.95 -0.13
N ASN A 125 4.88 9.05 0.99
CA ASN A 125 3.64 9.83 1.05
C ASN A 125 3.88 11.31 0.84
N LEU A 126 4.97 11.85 1.42
CA LEU A 126 5.36 13.24 1.22
C LEU A 126 5.69 13.52 -0.25
N ASN A 127 6.43 12.65 -0.90
CA ASN A 127 6.78 12.77 -2.32
C ASN A 127 5.53 12.67 -3.22
N ASN A 128 4.65 11.72 -2.95
CA ASN A 128 3.44 11.55 -3.74
C ASN A 128 2.49 12.74 -3.58
N TYR A 129 2.36 13.28 -2.36
CA TYR A 129 1.56 14.48 -2.14
C TYR A 129 2.18 15.71 -2.83
N ALA A 130 3.50 15.86 -2.73
CA ALA A 130 4.22 16.92 -3.44
C ALA A 130 3.96 16.87 -4.94
N LEU A 131 4.05 15.68 -5.53
CA LEU A 131 3.79 15.47 -6.95
C LEU A 131 2.35 15.85 -7.32
N PHE A 132 1.39 15.47 -6.49
CA PHE A 132 -0.02 15.86 -6.66
C PHE A 132 -0.19 17.39 -6.61
N LEU A 133 0.41 18.05 -5.63
CA LEU A 133 0.35 19.51 -5.51
C LEU A 133 0.97 20.21 -6.72
N GLU A 134 2.08 19.67 -7.23
CA GLU A 134 2.76 20.22 -8.40
C GLU A 134 1.95 20.03 -9.69
N LYS A 135 1.52 18.81 -9.97
CA LYS A 135 0.93 18.43 -11.25
C LYS A 135 -0.57 18.72 -11.34
N VAL A 136 -1.31 18.55 -10.26
CA VAL A 136 -2.77 18.69 -10.24
C VAL A 136 -3.20 20.07 -9.74
N ARG A 137 -2.72 20.45 -8.57
CA ARG A 137 -3.09 21.74 -7.94
C ARG A 137 -2.27 22.90 -8.43
N ARG A 138 -1.08 22.64 -8.99
CA ARG A 138 -0.10 23.67 -9.41
C ARG A 138 0.27 24.60 -8.26
N ASP A 139 0.27 24.08 -7.06
CA ASP A 139 0.69 24.76 -5.84
C ASP A 139 2.18 24.46 -5.61
N TYR A 140 3.02 25.20 -6.31
CA TYR A 140 4.47 24.95 -6.33
C TYR A 140 5.14 25.23 -4.99
N GLY A 141 4.63 26.18 -4.22
CA GLY A 141 5.16 26.50 -2.90
C GLY A 141 4.95 25.35 -1.92
N ARG A 142 3.73 24.83 -1.84
CA ARG A 142 3.44 23.67 -0.99
C ARG A 142 4.13 22.40 -1.48
N ALA A 143 4.22 22.22 -2.80
CA ALA A 143 4.92 21.09 -3.38
C ALA A 143 6.40 21.08 -2.97
N GLU A 144 7.07 22.23 -3.08
CA GLU A 144 8.47 22.37 -2.67
C GLU A 144 8.65 22.03 -1.19
N ALA A 145 7.78 22.56 -0.32
CA ALA A 145 7.83 22.27 1.10
C ALA A 145 7.70 20.76 1.41
N MET A 146 6.81 20.07 0.68
CA MET A 146 6.65 18.62 0.87
C MET A 146 7.86 17.83 0.34
N TYR A 147 8.45 18.24 -0.78
CA TYR A 147 9.67 17.61 -1.29
C TYR A 147 10.83 17.78 -0.32
N GLU A 148 11.00 18.98 0.26
CA GLU A 148 12.05 19.24 1.27
C GLU A 148 11.87 18.33 2.49
N ARG A 149 10.64 18.23 3.00
CA ARG A 149 10.32 17.32 4.11
C ARG A 149 10.62 15.86 3.79
N ALA A 150 10.34 15.43 2.56
CA ALA A 150 10.65 14.07 2.12
C ALA A 150 12.15 13.80 2.11
N ILE A 151 12.95 14.76 1.66
CA ILE A 151 14.42 14.66 1.65
C ILE A 151 14.95 14.58 3.08
N GLU A 152 14.46 15.40 3.98
CA GLU A 152 14.84 15.38 5.40
C GLU A 152 14.51 14.03 6.04
N ALA A 153 13.28 13.53 5.81
CA ALA A 153 12.85 12.24 6.36
C ALA A 153 13.72 11.08 5.86
N ASP A 154 14.09 11.10 4.58
CA ASP A 154 14.94 10.07 3.99
C ASP A 154 16.38 10.14 4.53
N SER A 155 16.91 11.34 4.73
CA SER A 155 18.24 11.56 5.30
C SER A 155 18.32 11.06 6.75
N ASP A 156 17.30 11.30 7.55
CA ASP A 156 17.23 10.85 8.95
C ASP A 156 17.10 9.31 9.02
N GLY A 157 16.45 8.69 8.03
CA GLY A 157 16.32 7.24 7.93
C GLY A 157 17.65 6.53 7.66
N HIS A 158 18.60 7.17 7.02
CA HIS A 158 19.91 6.59 6.70
C HIS A 158 20.97 6.82 7.78
N GLY A 159 20.65 7.61 8.80
CA GLY A 159 21.55 7.92 9.91
C GLY A 159 21.44 7.02 11.14
N ARG A 160 20.71 5.91 11.04
CA ARG A 160 20.49 5.00 12.17
C ARG A 160 21.00 3.60 11.91
#